data_cfad5498ff0cda32fd4cf0c2401ef87f
#
_entry.id   cfad5498ff0cda32fd4cf0c2401ef87f
#
_cell.length_a   1.000
_cell.length_b   1.000
_cell.length_c   1.000
_cell.angle_alpha   90.00
_cell.angle_beta   90.00
_cell.angle_gamma   90.00
#
_symmetry.space_group_name_H-M   'P 1'
#
loop_
_entity.id
_entity.type
_entity.pdbx_description
1 polymer ?
#
loop_
_entity_poly.entity_id
_entity_poly.type
_entity_poly.pdbx_seq_one_letter_code
_entity_poly.pdbx_strand_id
1 'polypeptide(L)'
;MLHKETVTPGTLDLIQTLMQDHQLNSFYLVGGTALSLRIGHRESIDIDLFSSSDFDGDGLAVHLKNSYGADVKRHKGNYVSGSIGEVDFDFISHKYPSIRPIETIEGIRMMSNQDISAMKINAIVNSGQRIKDFIDMHYLLMEMPLNEILDYYCRKYPNVDSNTAKSSLMYHNDIDFNVPVKLIDTKLKWRDVQASISKAVHEYTRIPEIKALNNKLKETRNDNKNERGRGMGR
;
A
#
# COMPACT_ATOMS: atom_id res chain seq x y z
N MET A 1 -0.35 -7.25 -16.85
CA MET A 1 -1.75 -7.77 -17.01
C MET A 1 -2.38 -7.73 -15.62
N LEU A 2 -3.64 -7.27 -15.52
CA LEU A 2 -4.36 -7.19 -14.25
C LEU A 2 -5.00 -8.53 -13.87
N HIS A 3 -5.05 -8.81 -12.57
CA HIS A 3 -5.70 -9.98 -11.97
C HIS A 3 -7.21 -9.75 -11.80
N LYS A 4 -7.95 -9.82 -12.92
CA LYS A 4 -9.38 -9.49 -12.95
C LYS A 4 -10.26 -10.44 -12.12
N GLU A 5 -9.76 -11.64 -11.85
CA GLU A 5 -10.40 -12.64 -10.98
C GLU A 5 -10.49 -12.21 -9.51
N THR A 6 -9.79 -11.15 -9.11
CA THR A 6 -9.80 -10.62 -7.74
C THR A 6 -10.94 -9.64 -7.45
N VAL A 7 -11.71 -9.29 -8.46
CA VAL A 7 -12.90 -8.42 -8.35
C VAL A 7 -14.10 -9.09 -9.02
N THR A 8 -15.31 -8.73 -8.61
CA THR A 8 -16.49 -9.21 -9.34
C THR A 8 -16.56 -8.58 -10.74
N PRO A 9 -17.18 -9.25 -11.73
CA PRO A 9 -17.39 -8.64 -13.05
C PRO A 9 -18.07 -7.27 -12.96
N GLY A 10 -19.09 -7.12 -12.12
CA GLY A 10 -19.80 -5.85 -11.93
C GLY A 10 -18.90 -4.75 -11.33
N THR A 11 -18.01 -5.10 -10.39
CA THR A 11 -17.02 -4.16 -9.84
C THR A 11 -16.03 -3.73 -10.92
N LEU A 12 -15.54 -4.66 -11.74
CA LEU A 12 -14.61 -4.34 -12.83
C LEU A 12 -15.23 -3.42 -13.86
N ASP A 13 -16.45 -3.74 -14.31
CA ASP A 13 -17.20 -2.94 -15.30
C ASP A 13 -17.45 -1.53 -14.77
N LEU A 14 -17.82 -1.40 -13.47
CA LEU A 14 -18.01 -0.12 -12.82
C LEU A 14 -16.69 0.69 -12.78
N ILE A 15 -15.58 0.08 -12.36
CA ILE A 15 -14.27 0.75 -12.37
C ILE A 15 -13.95 1.26 -13.78
N GLN A 16 -14.10 0.44 -14.82
CA GLN A 16 -13.80 0.83 -16.19
C GLN A 16 -14.71 1.98 -16.66
N THR A 17 -15.99 1.95 -16.29
CA THR A 17 -16.96 3.02 -16.61
C THR A 17 -16.57 4.33 -15.93
N LEU A 18 -16.23 4.30 -14.64
CA LEU A 18 -15.77 5.48 -13.90
C LEU A 18 -14.45 6.04 -14.47
N MET A 19 -13.54 5.19 -14.95
CA MET A 19 -12.29 5.62 -15.57
C MET A 19 -12.46 6.31 -16.93
N GLN A 20 -13.59 6.08 -17.62
CA GLN A 20 -13.93 6.73 -18.90
C GLN A 20 -14.63 8.09 -18.70
N ASP A 21 -15.12 8.38 -17.50
CA ASP A 21 -15.79 9.63 -17.20
C ASP A 21 -14.79 10.79 -17.11
N HIS A 22 -14.98 11.79 -17.98
CA HIS A 22 -14.12 12.99 -18.03
C HIS A 22 -14.15 13.82 -16.74
N GLN A 23 -15.27 13.82 -16.01
CA GLN A 23 -15.38 14.51 -14.72
C GLN A 23 -14.54 13.84 -13.63
N LEU A 24 -14.20 12.57 -13.82
CA LEU A 24 -13.42 11.75 -12.88
C LEU A 24 -11.94 11.60 -13.29
N ASN A 25 -11.45 12.38 -14.28
CA ASN A 25 -10.08 12.27 -14.79
C ASN A 25 -8.99 12.52 -13.73
N SER A 26 -9.28 13.29 -12.69
CA SER A 26 -8.34 13.56 -11.58
C SER A 26 -8.26 12.42 -10.58
N PHE A 27 -9.15 11.43 -10.66
CA PHE A 27 -9.20 10.32 -9.73
C PHE A 27 -8.49 9.08 -10.28
N TYR A 28 -7.91 8.32 -9.37
CA TYR A 28 -7.21 7.08 -9.64
C TYR A 28 -7.51 6.05 -8.55
N LEU A 29 -7.55 4.78 -8.93
CA LEU A 29 -7.84 3.66 -8.04
C LEU A 29 -6.67 3.42 -7.08
N VAL A 30 -7.01 3.22 -5.80
CA VAL A 30 -6.06 2.96 -4.72
C VAL A 30 -6.52 1.80 -3.84
N GLY A 31 -5.92 1.66 -2.68
CA GLY A 31 -6.41 0.76 -1.65
C GLY A 31 -6.24 -0.73 -1.96
N GLY A 32 -7.12 -1.51 -1.37
CA GLY A 32 -7.09 -2.97 -1.50
C GLY A 32 -7.41 -3.45 -2.91
N THR A 33 -8.33 -2.80 -3.60
CA THR A 33 -8.76 -3.21 -4.94
C THR A 33 -7.69 -2.92 -5.99
N ALA A 34 -7.02 -1.77 -5.91
CA ALA A 34 -5.86 -1.52 -6.77
C ALA A 34 -4.76 -2.58 -6.56
N LEU A 35 -4.46 -2.89 -5.30
CA LEU A 35 -3.44 -3.89 -4.99
C LEU A 35 -3.86 -5.29 -5.46
N SER A 36 -5.10 -5.69 -5.22
CA SER A 36 -5.62 -6.99 -5.65
C SER A 36 -5.57 -7.17 -7.16
N LEU A 37 -5.96 -6.16 -7.92
CA LEU A 37 -5.83 -6.16 -9.38
C LEU A 37 -4.38 -6.25 -9.85
N ARG A 38 -3.41 -5.69 -9.10
CA ARG A 38 -1.99 -5.71 -9.47
C ARG A 38 -1.29 -7.02 -9.14
N ILE A 39 -1.56 -7.63 -7.98
CA ILE A 39 -0.77 -8.77 -7.48
C ILE A 39 -1.59 -10.06 -7.29
N GLY A 40 -2.91 -10.02 -7.42
CA GLY A 40 -3.72 -11.24 -7.49
C GLY A 40 -3.85 -12.03 -6.19
N HIS A 41 -3.73 -11.41 -5.02
CA HIS A 41 -3.58 -12.13 -3.76
C HIS A 41 -4.89 -12.43 -3.01
N ARG A 42 -5.90 -11.59 -3.15
CA ARG A 42 -7.21 -11.74 -2.51
C ARG A 42 -8.32 -11.07 -3.31
N GLU A 43 -9.57 -11.43 -3.03
CA GLU A 43 -10.70 -10.66 -3.54
C GLU A 43 -10.81 -9.30 -2.84
N SER A 44 -11.24 -8.29 -3.61
CA SER A 44 -11.57 -6.95 -3.11
C SER A 44 -12.75 -6.39 -3.89
N ILE A 45 -13.69 -5.76 -3.19
CA ILE A 45 -14.97 -5.32 -3.78
C ILE A 45 -15.21 -3.82 -3.68
N ASP A 46 -14.53 -3.14 -2.76
CA ASP A 46 -14.71 -1.70 -2.53
C ASP A 46 -13.90 -0.89 -3.56
N ILE A 47 -14.42 0.25 -3.99
CA ILE A 47 -13.74 1.14 -4.93
C ILE A 47 -13.25 2.38 -4.20
N ASP A 48 -11.95 2.45 -3.92
CA ASP A 48 -11.29 3.62 -3.36
C ASP A 48 -10.69 4.47 -4.49
N LEU A 49 -11.20 5.68 -4.71
CA LEU A 49 -10.75 6.62 -5.73
C LEU A 49 -10.19 7.89 -5.08
N PHE A 50 -8.89 8.10 -5.27
CA PHE A 50 -8.21 9.27 -4.69
C PHE A 50 -7.86 10.30 -5.76
N SER A 51 -7.85 11.57 -5.34
CA SER A 51 -7.31 12.70 -6.10
C SER A 51 -6.21 13.37 -5.29
N SER A 52 -5.15 13.84 -5.94
CA SER A 52 -4.11 14.67 -5.29
C SER A 52 -4.53 16.13 -5.11
N SER A 53 -5.68 16.52 -5.65
CA SER A 53 -6.24 17.88 -5.62
C SER A 53 -7.55 17.92 -4.86
N ASP A 54 -7.93 19.12 -4.44
CA ASP A 54 -9.29 19.37 -3.95
C ASP A 54 -10.31 19.18 -5.08
N PHE A 55 -11.51 18.78 -4.70
CA PHE A 55 -12.65 18.68 -5.59
C PHE A 55 -13.94 19.15 -4.89
N ASP A 56 -14.94 19.52 -5.67
CA ASP A 56 -16.26 19.83 -5.15
C ASP A 56 -17.04 18.54 -4.83
N GLY A 57 -17.10 18.20 -3.53
CA GLY A 57 -17.82 17.00 -3.08
C GLY A 57 -19.33 17.05 -3.32
N ASP A 58 -19.94 18.23 -3.23
CA ASP A 58 -21.38 18.38 -3.47
C ASP A 58 -21.70 18.20 -4.96
N GLY A 59 -20.92 18.84 -5.84
CA GLY A 59 -21.04 18.66 -7.28
C GLY A 59 -20.77 17.21 -7.70
N LEU A 60 -19.74 16.57 -7.13
CA LEU A 60 -19.44 15.17 -7.40
C LEU A 60 -20.59 14.25 -6.94
N ALA A 61 -21.17 14.48 -5.76
CA ALA A 61 -22.30 13.69 -5.25
C ALA A 61 -23.51 13.78 -6.18
N VAL A 62 -23.83 14.97 -6.69
CA VAL A 62 -24.88 15.18 -7.67
C VAL A 62 -24.59 14.46 -8.99
N HIS A 63 -23.35 14.57 -9.48
CA HIS A 63 -22.92 13.88 -10.70
C HIS A 63 -23.06 12.35 -10.58
N LEU A 64 -22.56 11.76 -9.48
CA LEU A 64 -22.65 10.31 -9.25
C LEU A 64 -24.10 9.82 -9.15
N LYS A 65 -24.98 10.58 -8.49
CA LYS A 65 -26.42 10.26 -8.45
C LYS A 65 -27.06 10.27 -9.84
N ASN A 66 -26.81 11.31 -10.61
CA ASN A 66 -27.46 11.50 -11.91
C ASN A 66 -26.93 10.55 -12.99
N SER A 67 -25.62 10.29 -13.01
CA SER A 67 -24.99 9.50 -14.06
C SER A 67 -24.95 8.00 -13.77
N TYR A 68 -24.89 7.62 -12.49
CA TYR A 68 -24.68 6.22 -12.08
C TYR A 68 -25.73 5.69 -11.12
N GLY A 69 -26.73 6.50 -10.74
CA GLY A 69 -27.74 6.09 -9.76
C GLY A 69 -27.17 5.83 -8.37
N ALA A 70 -26.08 6.53 -8.00
CA ALA A 70 -25.40 6.31 -6.75
C ALA A 70 -26.28 6.62 -5.53
N ASP A 71 -26.27 5.74 -4.52
CA ASP A 71 -26.75 6.01 -3.18
C ASP A 71 -25.63 6.66 -2.36
N VAL A 72 -25.60 8.00 -2.35
CA VAL A 72 -24.57 8.76 -1.63
C VAL A 72 -24.90 8.83 -0.15
N LYS A 73 -24.10 8.16 0.66
CA LYS A 73 -24.28 8.05 2.13
C LYS A 73 -23.69 9.26 2.87
N ARG A 74 -22.54 9.77 2.38
CA ARG A 74 -21.83 10.92 3.00
C ARG A 74 -21.14 11.73 1.92
N HIS A 75 -21.22 13.06 2.04
CA HIS A 75 -20.37 13.99 1.29
C HIS A 75 -20.07 15.20 2.17
N LYS A 76 -18.84 15.63 2.17
CA LYS A 76 -18.40 16.84 2.89
C LYS A 76 -17.04 17.28 2.37
N GLY A 77 -16.97 18.50 1.84
CA GLY A 77 -15.72 19.04 1.29
C GLY A 77 -15.15 18.12 0.19
N ASN A 78 -14.00 17.58 0.44
CA ASN A 78 -13.23 16.72 -0.50
C ASN A 78 -13.42 15.20 -0.20
N TYR A 79 -14.58 14.80 0.22
CA TYR A 79 -14.94 13.41 0.53
C TYR A 79 -16.36 13.11 0.08
N VAL A 80 -16.54 12.02 -0.67
CA VAL A 80 -17.85 11.48 -1.05
C VAL A 80 -17.82 9.97 -0.91
N SER A 81 -18.79 9.38 -0.21
CA SER A 81 -18.94 7.93 -0.09
C SER A 81 -20.36 7.46 -0.29
N GLY A 82 -20.52 6.24 -0.72
CA GLY A 82 -21.79 5.62 -0.98
C GLY A 82 -21.67 4.28 -1.68
N SER A 83 -22.71 3.93 -2.45
CA SER A 83 -22.69 2.72 -3.27
C SER A 83 -23.30 3.00 -4.65
N ILE A 84 -22.85 2.23 -5.65
CA ILE A 84 -23.45 2.13 -6.98
C ILE A 84 -23.82 0.66 -7.17
N GLY A 85 -25.11 0.37 -7.20
CA GLY A 85 -25.60 -1.00 -7.06
C GLY A 85 -25.13 -1.62 -5.74
N GLU A 86 -24.43 -2.75 -5.80
CA GLU A 86 -23.89 -3.46 -4.64
C GLU A 86 -22.42 -3.10 -4.31
N VAL A 87 -21.83 -2.16 -5.03
CA VAL A 87 -20.43 -1.80 -4.90
C VAL A 87 -20.27 -0.53 -4.08
N ASP A 88 -19.65 -0.60 -2.92
CA ASP A 88 -19.32 0.58 -2.11
C ASP A 88 -18.14 1.35 -2.74
N PHE A 89 -18.20 2.68 -2.62
CA PHE A 89 -17.14 3.56 -3.12
C PHE A 89 -16.79 4.67 -2.12
N ASP A 90 -15.51 5.08 -2.20
CA ASP A 90 -14.97 6.26 -1.53
C ASP A 90 -14.19 7.14 -2.52
N PHE A 91 -14.54 8.43 -2.62
CA PHE A 91 -13.78 9.46 -3.31
C PHE A 91 -13.14 10.38 -2.27
N ILE A 92 -11.80 10.50 -2.31
CA ILE A 92 -11.05 11.20 -1.27
C ILE A 92 -9.96 12.09 -1.89
N SER A 93 -9.86 13.34 -1.41
CA SER A 93 -8.68 14.16 -1.66
C SER A 93 -7.54 13.73 -0.74
N HIS A 94 -6.45 13.22 -1.34
CA HIS A 94 -5.28 12.71 -0.64
C HIS A 94 -4.04 13.48 -1.09
N LYS A 95 -3.76 14.60 -0.42
CA LYS A 95 -2.74 15.60 -0.82
C LYS A 95 -1.31 15.24 -0.41
N TYR A 96 -1.04 13.99 -0.14
CA TYR A 96 0.32 13.53 0.13
C TYR A 96 1.07 13.27 -1.18
N PRO A 97 2.40 13.46 -1.20
CA PRO A 97 3.18 13.26 -2.42
C PRO A 97 3.08 11.82 -2.92
N SER A 98 3.02 11.66 -4.24
CA SER A 98 3.15 10.34 -4.87
C SER A 98 4.61 9.92 -4.88
N ILE A 99 4.89 8.68 -4.53
CA ILE A 99 6.24 8.08 -4.59
C ILE A 99 6.60 7.76 -6.05
N ARG A 100 5.61 7.30 -6.81
CA ARG A 100 5.70 7.04 -8.24
C ARG A 100 4.55 7.72 -8.99
N PRO A 101 4.71 7.98 -10.28
CA PRO A 101 3.59 8.46 -11.10
C PRO A 101 2.41 7.48 -11.06
N ILE A 102 1.21 8.03 -11.25
CA ILE A 102 0.02 7.21 -11.48
C ILE A 102 0.18 6.48 -12.81
N GLU A 103 -0.10 5.19 -12.81
CA GLU A 103 -0.01 4.33 -13.98
C GLU A 103 -1.40 4.05 -14.53
N THR A 104 -1.52 3.99 -15.86
CA THR A 104 -2.73 3.50 -16.51
C THR A 104 -2.47 2.09 -17.06
N ILE A 105 -3.13 1.10 -16.47
CA ILE A 105 -3.00 -0.31 -16.86
C ILE A 105 -4.37 -0.79 -17.34
N GLU A 106 -4.45 -1.27 -18.57
CA GLU A 106 -5.70 -1.73 -19.20
C GLU A 106 -6.86 -0.72 -19.06
N GLY A 107 -6.55 0.59 -19.19
CA GLY A 107 -7.51 1.68 -19.10
C GLY A 107 -7.84 2.15 -17.67
N ILE A 108 -7.33 1.50 -16.64
CA ILE A 108 -7.55 1.86 -15.24
C ILE A 108 -6.36 2.67 -14.72
N ARG A 109 -6.61 3.94 -14.32
CA ARG A 109 -5.62 4.77 -13.62
C ARG A 109 -5.49 4.26 -12.19
N MET A 110 -4.29 3.91 -11.75
CA MET A 110 -4.08 3.36 -10.42
C MET A 110 -2.75 3.76 -9.80
N MET A 111 -2.75 3.80 -8.50
CA MET A 111 -1.57 4.08 -7.69
C MET A 111 -0.58 2.91 -7.74
N SER A 112 0.71 3.23 -7.58
CA SER A 112 1.80 2.24 -7.56
C SER A 112 1.78 1.35 -6.32
N ASN A 113 2.40 0.16 -6.39
CA ASN A 113 2.57 -0.70 -5.22
C ASN A 113 3.43 -0.04 -4.13
N GLN A 114 4.38 0.82 -4.51
CA GLN A 114 5.19 1.61 -3.58
C GLN A 114 4.34 2.58 -2.75
N ASP A 115 3.45 3.30 -3.41
CA ASP A 115 2.52 4.21 -2.74
C ASP A 115 1.52 3.46 -1.87
N ILE A 116 0.94 2.38 -2.40
CA ILE A 116 -0.02 1.54 -1.66
C ILE A 116 0.65 0.92 -0.44
N SER A 117 1.91 0.48 -0.52
CA SER A 117 2.64 -0.07 0.62
C SER A 117 2.81 0.96 1.74
N ALA A 118 3.15 2.21 1.41
CA ALA A 118 3.20 3.30 2.37
C ALA A 118 1.83 3.58 3.01
N MET A 119 0.75 3.53 2.22
CA MET A 119 -0.62 3.69 2.73
C MET A 119 -1.03 2.55 3.65
N LYS A 120 -0.62 1.31 3.38
CA LYS A 120 -0.88 0.15 4.25
C LYS A 120 -0.15 0.27 5.59
N ILE A 121 1.12 0.71 5.60
CA ILE A 121 1.82 1.05 6.85
C ILE A 121 1.04 2.12 7.61
N ASN A 122 0.61 3.19 6.94
CA ASN A 122 -0.14 4.26 7.59
C ASN A 122 -1.47 3.76 8.19
N ALA A 123 -2.18 2.88 7.51
CA ALA A 123 -3.42 2.27 8.01
C ALA A 123 -3.17 1.39 9.25
N ILE A 124 -2.11 0.58 9.23
CA ILE A 124 -1.71 -0.27 10.37
C ILE A 124 -1.30 0.59 11.58
N VAL A 125 -0.52 1.65 11.38
CA VAL A 125 -0.11 2.56 12.45
C VAL A 125 -1.30 3.28 13.09
N ASN A 126 -2.28 3.71 12.30
CA ASN A 126 -3.42 4.50 12.80
C ASN A 126 -4.55 3.64 13.38
N SER A 127 -4.72 2.40 12.96
CA SER A 127 -5.81 1.53 13.42
C SER A 127 -5.32 0.17 13.90
N GLY A 128 -4.54 -0.55 13.08
CA GLY A 128 -4.04 -1.90 13.38
C GLY A 128 -5.12 -2.98 13.53
N GLN A 129 -6.39 -2.68 13.24
CA GLN A 129 -7.52 -3.59 13.46
C GLN A 129 -7.88 -4.44 12.23
N ARG A 130 -7.50 -3.98 11.04
CA ARG A 130 -7.93 -4.58 9.78
C ARG A 130 -6.98 -5.70 9.35
N ILE A 131 -7.38 -6.95 9.51
CA ILE A 131 -6.61 -8.13 9.06
C ILE A 131 -6.17 -8.02 7.58
N LYS A 132 -7.02 -7.42 6.71
CA LYS A 132 -6.72 -7.20 5.29
C LYS A 132 -5.42 -6.41 5.08
N ASP A 133 -5.12 -5.41 5.93
CA ASP A 133 -3.92 -4.60 5.77
C ASP A 133 -2.63 -5.39 6.08
N PHE A 134 -2.67 -6.31 7.03
CA PHE A 134 -1.55 -7.21 7.33
C PHE A 134 -1.36 -8.28 6.25
N ILE A 135 -2.46 -8.80 5.68
CA ILE A 135 -2.40 -9.72 4.54
C ILE A 135 -1.81 -8.99 3.32
N ASP A 136 -2.28 -7.79 3.01
CA ASP A 136 -1.74 -6.96 1.93
C ASP A 136 -0.24 -6.70 2.15
N MET A 137 0.16 -6.42 3.40
CA MET A 137 1.57 -6.21 3.74
C MET A 137 2.42 -7.48 3.56
N HIS A 138 1.91 -8.66 3.90
CA HIS A 138 2.58 -9.93 3.66
C HIS A 138 2.97 -10.10 2.18
N TYR A 139 2.03 -9.85 1.26
CA TYR A 139 2.29 -9.97 -0.17
C TYR A 139 3.20 -8.84 -0.70
N LEU A 140 3.05 -7.62 -0.19
CA LEU A 140 3.96 -6.53 -0.53
C LEU A 140 5.40 -6.80 -0.10
N LEU A 141 5.61 -7.50 1.02
CA LEU A 141 6.94 -7.93 1.48
C LEU A 141 7.57 -9.01 0.59
N MET A 142 6.80 -9.71 -0.23
CA MET A 142 7.33 -10.62 -1.26
C MET A 142 7.87 -9.85 -2.47
N GLU A 143 7.34 -8.65 -2.76
CA GLU A 143 7.75 -7.83 -3.90
C GLU A 143 8.88 -6.85 -3.55
N MET A 144 8.91 -6.34 -2.32
CA MET A 144 9.86 -5.32 -1.90
C MET A 144 10.26 -5.47 -0.42
N PRO A 145 11.51 -5.23 -0.05
CA PRO A 145 11.97 -5.38 1.32
C PRO A 145 11.41 -4.27 2.22
N LEU A 146 11.27 -4.57 3.53
CA LEU A 146 10.66 -3.64 4.51
C LEU A 146 11.38 -2.29 4.59
N ASN A 147 12.70 -2.25 4.40
CA ASN A 147 13.45 -0.98 4.42
C ASN A 147 13.00 -0.01 3.31
N GLU A 148 12.65 -0.52 2.13
CA GLU A 148 12.11 0.31 1.05
C GLU A 148 10.68 0.77 1.37
N ILE A 149 9.84 -0.14 1.87
CA ILE A 149 8.46 0.20 2.26
C ILE A 149 8.44 1.29 3.34
N LEU A 150 9.34 1.20 4.34
CA LEU A 150 9.44 2.21 5.38
C LEU A 150 10.01 3.55 4.84
N ASP A 151 10.93 3.51 3.87
CA ASP A 151 11.38 4.71 3.18
C ASP A 151 10.22 5.39 2.43
N TYR A 152 9.43 4.63 1.69
CA TYR A 152 8.22 5.14 1.01
C TYR A 152 7.23 5.74 2.00
N TYR A 153 7.01 5.09 3.15
CA TYR A 153 6.15 5.59 4.19
C TYR A 153 6.63 6.94 4.74
N CYS A 154 7.92 7.05 5.09
CA CYS A 154 8.50 8.29 5.60
C CYS A 154 8.53 9.41 4.55
N ARG A 155 8.68 9.09 3.27
CA ARG A 155 8.64 10.08 2.18
C ARG A 155 7.23 10.55 1.88
N LYS A 156 6.24 9.66 2.00
CA LYS A 156 4.84 9.98 1.71
C LYS A 156 4.20 10.77 2.85
N TYR A 157 4.47 10.42 4.09
CA TYR A 157 3.83 11.01 5.26
C TYR A 157 4.85 11.80 6.07
N PRO A 158 4.65 13.12 6.25
CA PRO A 158 5.53 13.93 7.10
C PRO A 158 5.34 13.58 8.59
N ASN A 159 6.39 13.76 9.37
CA ASN A 159 6.39 13.60 10.83
C ASN A 159 6.01 12.20 11.35
N VAL A 160 6.25 11.16 10.55
CA VAL A 160 6.08 9.77 10.99
C VAL A 160 7.40 9.19 11.49
N ASP A 161 7.31 8.16 12.33
CA ASP A 161 8.46 7.44 12.87
C ASP A 161 8.44 5.97 12.41
N SER A 162 9.53 5.53 11.80
CA SER A 162 9.70 4.15 11.36
C SER A 162 9.72 3.14 12.51
N ASN A 163 10.12 3.55 13.74
CA ASN A 163 10.07 2.66 14.90
C ASN A 163 8.63 2.40 15.34
N THR A 164 7.78 3.43 15.32
CA THR A 164 6.34 3.28 15.55
C THR A 164 5.74 2.35 14.51
N ALA A 165 6.08 2.51 13.23
CA ALA A 165 5.61 1.63 12.17
C ALA A 165 6.02 0.16 12.40
N LYS A 166 7.27 -0.10 12.78
CA LYS A 166 7.74 -1.46 13.13
C LYS A 166 6.99 -2.05 14.30
N SER A 167 6.78 -1.27 15.37
CA SER A 167 6.03 -1.72 16.55
C SER A 167 4.59 -2.07 16.19
N SER A 168 3.94 -1.24 15.37
CA SER A 168 2.57 -1.46 14.90
C SER A 168 2.47 -2.70 14.01
N LEU A 169 3.46 -2.96 13.15
CA LEU A 169 3.54 -4.19 12.34
C LEU A 169 3.64 -5.46 13.18
N MET A 170 4.23 -5.38 14.37
CA MET A 170 4.38 -6.51 15.30
C MET A 170 3.21 -6.64 16.30
N TYR A 171 2.33 -5.65 16.36
CA TYR A 171 1.19 -5.64 17.29
C TYR A 171 -0.07 -6.17 16.61
N HIS A 172 -0.56 -7.32 17.07
CA HIS A 172 -1.67 -8.04 16.43
C HIS A 172 -2.88 -8.25 17.36
N ASN A 173 -2.85 -7.68 18.58
CA ASN A 173 -3.87 -7.98 19.60
C ASN A 173 -5.25 -7.39 19.29
N ASP A 174 -5.29 -6.28 18.52
CA ASP A 174 -6.53 -5.57 18.21
C ASP A 174 -7.14 -5.98 16.86
N ILE A 175 -6.55 -6.97 16.17
CA ILE A 175 -7.04 -7.41 14.87
C ILE A 175 -8.41 -8.07 15.00
N ASP A 176 -9.37 -7.58 14.20
CA ASP A 176 -10.66 -8.23 14.05
C ASP A 176 -10.58 -9.39 13.04
N PHE A 177 -10.58 -10.61 13.56
CA PHE A 177 -10.57 -11.85 12.79
C PHE A 177 -11.97 -12.27 12.28
N ASN A 178 -13.04 -11.57 12.67
CA ASN A 178 -14.40 -11.89 12.23
C ASN A 178 -14.67 -11.33 10.82
N VAL A 179 -13.86 -10.38 10.34
CA VAL A 179 -13.99 -9.85 8.98
C VAL A 179 -13.52 -10.90 7.97
N PRO A 180 -14.40 -11.41 7.11
CA PRO A 180 -14.02 -12.43 6.14
C PRO A 180 -13.05 -11.86 5.09
N VAL A 181 -12.02 -12.63 4.74
CA VAL A 181 -11.11 -12.34 3.65
C VAL A 181 -11.03 -13.54 2.72
N LYS A 182 -11.40 -13.33 1.46
CA LYS A 182 -11.28 -14.36 0.43
C LYS A 182 -9.91 -14.28 -0.22
N LEU A 183 -9.04 -15.20 0.14
CA LEU A 183 -7.70 -15.34 -0.42
C LEU A 183 -7.73 -16.14 -1.72
N ILE A 184 -6.89 -15.76 -2.69
CA ILE A 184 -6.65 -16.58 -3.90
C ILE A 184 -5.80 -17.79 -3.51
N ASP A 185 -4.72 -17.60 -2.73
CA ASP A 185 -4.03 -18.73 -2.09
C ASP A 185 -4.77 -19.16 -0.81
N THR A 186 -5.62 -20.15 -0.94
CA THR A 186 -6.40 -20.72 0.17
C THR A 186 -5.56 -21.46 1.22
N LYS A 187 -4.26 -21.67 0.99
CA LYS A 187 -3.34 -22.34 1.93
C LYS A 187 -2.71 -21.37 2.91
N LEU A 188 -2.68 -20.07 2.61
CA LEU A 188 -2.11 -19.05 3.50
C LEU A 188 -2.87 -19.02 4.82
N LYS A 189 -2.14 -19.11 5.91
CA LYS A 189 -2.69 -19.02 7.29
C LYS A 189 -2.18 -17.75 7.95
N TRP A 190 -2.93 -17.27 8.92
CA TRP A 190 -2.52 -16.09 9.70
C TRP A 190 -1.10 -16.19 10.27
N ARG A 191 -0.72 -17.37 10.78
CA ARG A 191 0.64 -17.62 11.29
C ARG A 191 1.73 -17.36 10.24
N ASP A 192 1.43 -17.58 8.96
CA ASP A 192 2.39 -17.39 7.87
C ASP A 192 2.55 -15.90 7.58
N VAL A 193 1.45 -15.13 7.67
CA VAL A 193 1.46 -13.65 7.63
C VAL A 193 2.30 -13.09 8.77
N GLN A 194 2.04 -13.53 10.00
CA GLN A 194 2.81 -13.09 11.18
C GLN A 194 4.30 -13.41 11.05
N ALA A 195 4.63 -14.63 10.61
CA ALA A 195 6.02 -15.07 10.46
C ALA A 195 6.76 -14.23 9.41
N SER A 196 6.14 -13.90 8.27
CA SER A 196 6.76 -13.10 7.24
C SER A 196 7.00 -11.65 7.69
N ILE A 197 6.03 -11.04 8.35
CA ILE A 197 6.17 -9.68 8.90
C ILE A 197 7.25 -9.64 9.98
N SER A 198 7.22 -10.58 10.91
CA SER A 198 8.23 -10.69 11.97
C SER A 198 9.64 -10.87 11.40
N LYS A 199 9.80 -11.73 10.40
CA LYS A 199 11.06 -11.92 9.69
C LYS A 199 11.55 -10.61 9.07
N ALA A 200 10.70 -9.91 8.34
CA ALA A 200 11.05 -8.65 7.69
C ALA A 200 11.46 -7.57 8.70
N VAL A 201 10.77 -7.47 9.85
CA VAL A 201 11.13 -6.54 10.93
C VAL A 201 12.47 -6.90 11.56
N HIS A 202 12.74 -8.18 11.82
CA HIS A 202 14.03 -8.62 12.35
C HIS A 202 15.18 -8.38 11.36
N GLU A 203 15.00 -8.66 10.08
CA GLU A 203 16.00 -8.38 9.05
C GLU A 203 16.30 -6.89 8.95
N TYR A 204 15.28 -6.04 8.98
CA TYR A 204 15.45 -4.58 8.99
C TYR A 204 16.27 -4.10 10.20
N THR A 205 16.02 -4.61 11.40
CA THR A 205 16.74 -4.19 12.62
C THR A 205 18.20 -4.60 12.59
N ARG A 206 18.59 -5.63 11.85
CA ARG A 206 19.98 -6.09 11.69
C ARG A 206 20.77 -5.31 10.63
N ILE A 207 20.12 -4.53 9.76
CA ILE A 207 20.80 -3.76 8.69
C ILE A 207 21.91 -2.85 9.25
N PRO A 208 21.71 -2.06 10.32
CA PRO A 208 22.76 -1.21 10.89
C PRO A 208 23.95 -2.02 11.40
N GLU A 209 23.71 -3.16 12.06
CA GLU A 209 24.75 -4.06 12.58
C GLU A 209 25.61 -4.63 11.44
N ILE A 210 24.97 -5.10 10.37
CA ILE A 210 25.65 -5.65 9.18
C ILE A 210 26.48 -4.55 8.49
N LYS A 211 25.94 -3.34 8.37
CA LYS A 211 26.68 -2.21 7.81
C LYS A 211 27.90 -1.85 8.67
N ALA A 212 27.75 -1.80 9.99
CA ALA A 212 28.85 -1.53 10.92
C ALA A 212 29.95 -2.61 10.84
N LEU A 213 29.54 -3.89 10.78
CA LEU A 213 30.49 -5.01 10.63
C LEU A 213 31.26 -4.95 9.29
N ASN A 214 30.55 -4.68 8.19
CA ASN A 214 31.16 -4.54 6.88
C ASN A 214 32.16 -3.38 6.80
N ASN A 215 31.86 -2.26 7.46
CA ASN A 215 32.79 -1.13 7.54
C ASN A 215 34.08 -1.51 8.32
N LYS A 216 33.95 -2.15 9.48
CA LYS A 216 35.09 -2.66 10.24
C LYS A 216 35.95 -3.63 9.43
N LEU A 217 35.32 -4.54 8.69
CA LEU A 217 36.05 -5.48 7.82
C LEU A 217 36.81 -4.78 6.67
N LYS A 218 36.26 -3.69 6.13
CA LYS A 218 36.96 -2.88 5.10
C LYS A 218 38.13 -2.13 5.69
N GLU A 219 38.02 -1.56 6.88
CA GLU A 219 39.09 -0.88 7.60
C GLU A 219 40.23 -1.85 7.88
N THR A 220 39.95 -3.02 8.46
CA THR A 220 40.96 -4.05 8.75
C THR A 220 41.66 -4.54 7.48
N ARG A 221 40.95 -4.67 6.35
CA ARG A 221 41.59 -5.06 5.06
C ARG A 221 42.52 -3.98 4.51
N ASN A 222 42.20 -2.71 4.71
CA ASN A 222 43.02 -1.59 4.29
C ASN A 222 44.28 -1.47 5.14
N ASP A 223 44.19 -1.66 6.45
CA ASP A 223 45.33 -1.66 7.37
C ASP A 223 46.31 -2.78 7.03
N ASN A 224 45.81 -3.99 6.81
CA ASN A 224 46.63 -5.12 6.40
C ASN A 224 47.33 -4.93 5.03
N LYS A 225 46.74 -4.19 4.09
CA LYS A 225 47.36 -3.82 2.82
C LYS A 225 48.49 -2.79 3.02
N ASN A 226 48.28 -1.81 3.88
CA ASN A 226 49.25 -0.77 4.17
C ASN A 226 50.47 -1.32 4.91
N GLU A 227 50.30 -2.30 5.81
CA GLU A 227 51.42 -2.97 6.50
C GLU A 227 52.26 -3.82 5.55
N ARG A 228 51.61 -4.56 4.62
CA ARG A 228 52.33 -5.35 3.59
C ARG A 228 53.09 -4.45 2.59
N GLY A 229 52.58 -3.27 2.29
CA GLY A 229 53.25 -2.29 1.41
C GLY A 229 54.48 -1.65 2.07
N ARG A 230 54.52 -1.52 3.40
CA ARG A 230 55.70 -0.99 4.14
C ARG A 230 56.79 -2.02 4.38
N GLY A 231 56.51 -3.32 4.27
CA GLY A 231 57.48 -4.40 4.48
C GLY A 231 58.34 -4.77 3.27
N MET A 232 58.10 -4.23 2.07
CA MET A 232 58.85 -4.53 0.83
C MET A 232 59.85 -3.42 0.43
N GLY A 233 60.10 -2.45 1.30
CA GLY A 233 61.03 -1.33 1.05
C GLY A 233 62.27 -1.35 1.96
N ARG A 234 63.02 -2.46 1.98
CA ARG A 234 64.35 -2.52 2.52
C ARG A 234 65.25 -3.38 1.64
#